data_1fcdc8b424106d83795fe2cd289cdaea
#
_entry.id   1fcdc8b424106d83795fe2cd289cdaea
#
_cell.length_a   1.000
_cell.length_b   1.000
_cell.length_c   1.000
_cell.angle_alpha   90.00
_cell.angle_beta   90.00
_cell.angle_gamma   90.00
#
_symmetry.space_group_name_H-M   'P 1'
#
loop_
_entity.id
_entity.type
_entity.pdbx_description
1 polymer ?
#
loop_
_entity_poly.entity_id
_entity_poly.type
_entity_poly.pdbx_seq_one_letter_code
_entity_poly.pdbx_strand_id
1 'polypeptide(L)'
;MTNETTKTQRAIMAVVAVIGGLYLMLLAPTQAMQTLKIALDQVLLRLVPHDADFYPAVPILSVTFSAWIIAFVFAGALLLVLSKKLYEGAKWARAAALGMFAIPSVAGMTMMIPWFVLVLSEYPEKGVPAHTVTGMPPSMPILFVSLLFYFIMLLADQDTLKNKMLKVVPYTLLGIVSGMVFMNGQHGARYFIHIPGEFVTDASGLISVNPTPPPFTSPLAHYITNLDHLDWRTFDMLSDKAVYSPQTLALLLGGFLLYIASVLLIVSIPLMAMKNKVGWYMATASALATAVVSFQGFVVRSSTEWLQGGLLSSVLLVVLLIPAFKNLLIEKGE
;
A
#
# COMPACT_ATOMS: atom_id res chain seq x y z
N MET A 1 -12.19 -31.88 10.44
CA MET A 1 -12.88 -31.19 11.56
C MET A 1 -13.58 -29.96 11.01
N THR A 2 -14.89 -29.90 11.07
CA THR A 2 -15.69 -28.76 10.64
C THR A 2 -15.47 -27.62 11.62
N ASN A 3 -14.75 -26.58 11.22
CA ASN A 3 -14.56 -25.38 12.03
C ASN A 3 -15.89 -24.60 12.11
N GLU A 4 -16.87 -25.16 12.82
CA GLU A 4 -18.16 -24.53 13.00
C GLU A 4 -18.02 -23.39 14.00
N THR A 5 -18.71 -22.30 13.72
CA THR A 5 -18.79 -21.15 14.63
C THR A 5 -20.01 -21.31 15.54
N THR A 6 -19.87 -20.95 16.82
CA THR A 6 -21.00 -20.90 17.75
C THR A 6 -22.00 -19.81 17.35
N LYS A 7 -23.25 -19.89 17.83
CA LYS A 7 -24.27 -18.85 17.59
C LYS A 7 -23.77 -17.47 18.08
N THR A 8 -23.11 -17.44 19.24
CA THR A 8 -22.52 -16.20 19.78
C THR A 8 -21.42 -15.64 18.88
N GLN A 9 -20.50 -16.48 18.38
CA GLN A 9 -19.47 -16.02 17.45
C GLN A 9 -20.06 -15.47 16.16
N ARG A 10 -21.10 -16.10 15.60
CA ARG A 10 -21.81 -15.62 14.41
C ARG A 10 -22.48 -14.26 14.67
N ALA A 11 -23.11 -14.09 15.83
CA ALA A 11 -23.70 -12.80 16.21
C ALA A 11 -22.63 -11.71 16.33
N ILE A 12 -21.49 -11.99 16.98
CA ILE A 12 -20.36 -11.05 17.09
C ILE A 12 -19.86 -10.64 15.70
N MET A 13 -19.60 -11.61 14.82
CA MET A 13 -19.12 -11.34 13.46
C MET A 13 -20.11 -10.49 12.65
N ALA A 14 -21.41 -10.76 12.77
CA ALA A 14 -22.44 -9.98 12.10
C ALA A 14 -22.49 -8.52 12.62
N VAL A 15 -22.42 -8.33 13.94
CA VAL A 15 -22.36 -7.00 14.56
C VAL A 15 -21.10 -6.25 14.14
N VAL A 16 -19.95 -6.90 14.18
CA VAL A 16 -18.67 -6.33 13.72
C VAL A 16 -18.72 -5.94 12.25
N ALA A 17 -19.36 -6.75 11.40
CA ALA A 17 -19.53 -6.41 9.98
C ALA A 17 -20.43 -5.18 9.78
N VAL A 18 -21.52 -5.04 10.58
CA VAL A 18 -22.40 -3.85 10.52
C VAL A 18 -21.65 -2.60 10.99
N ILE A 19 -21.03 -2.66 12.17
CA ILE A 19 -20.30 -1.52 12.72
C ILE A 19 -19.14 -1.13 11.82
N GLY A 20 -18.34 -2.11 11.39
CA GLY A 20 -17.22 -1.90 10.48
C GLY A 20 -17.65 -1.38 9.10
N GLY A 21 -18.76 -1.91 8.59
CA GLY A 21 -19.34 -1.44 7.33
C GLY A 21 -19.75 0.03 7.39
N LEU A 22 -20.47 0.43 8.43
CA LEU A 22 -20.86 1.84 8.64
C LEU A 22 -19.63 2.73 8.87
N TYR A 23 -18.66 2.27 9.65
CA TYR A 23 -17.40 3.00 9.87
C TYR A 23 -16.67 3.26 8.56
N LEU A 24 -16.49 2.23 7.72
CA LEU A 24 -15.78 2.34 6.45
C LEU A 24 -16.50 3.19 5.41
N MET A 25 -17.83 3.23 5.45
CA MET A 25 -18.60 4.07 4.51
C MET A 25 -18.68 5.54 4.93
N LEU A 26 -18.70 5.83 6.23
CA LEU A 26 -19.04 7.16 6.74
C LEU A 26 -17.84 7.89 7.35
N LEU A 27 -17.08 7.22 8.21
CA LEU A 27 -16.00 7.86 8.98
C LEU A 27 -14.62 7.72 8.34
N ALA A 28 -14.27 6.54 7.85
CA ALA A 28 -12.95 6.32 7.26
C ALA A 28 -12.66 7.23 6.05
N PRO A 29 -13.61 7.51 5.14
CA PRO A 29 -13.39 8.47 4.05
C PRO A 29 -13.05 9.87 4.54
N THR A 30 -13.76 10.37 5.55
CA THR A 30 -13.50 11.72 6.09
C THR A 30 -12.14 11.80 6.79
N GLN A 31 -11.75 10.78 7.53
CA GLN A 31 -10.44 10.67 8.18
C GLN A 31 -9.30 10.60 7.15
N ALA A 32 -9.48 9.82 6.08
CA ALA A 32 -8.53 9.73 4.99
C ALA A 32 -8.38 11.07 4.25
N MET A 33 -9.50 11.74 3.93
CA MET A 33 -9.49 13.06 3.29
C MET A 33 -8.80 14.13 4.14
N GLN A 34 -9.05 14.15 5.45
CA GLN A 34 -8.37 15.08 6.36
C GLN A 34 -6.86 14.82 6.40
N THR A 35 -6.44 13.55 6.45
CA THR A 35 -5.02 13.18 6.40
C THR A 35 -4.39 13.62 5.08
N LEU A 36 -5.06 13.35 3.96
CA LEU A 36 -4.59 13.77 2.63
C LEU A 36 -4.43 15.28 2.56
N LYS A 37 -5.45 16.03 3.00
CA LYS A 37 -5.39 17.50 2.97
C LYS A 37 -4.17 18.02 3.72
N ILE A 38 -3.95 17.56 4.96
CA ILE A 38 -2.82 18.01 5.77
C ILE A 38 -1.49 17.61 5.10
N ALA A 39 -1.40 16.38 4.57
CA ALA A 39 -0.19 15.93 3.89
C ALA A 39 0.10 16.77 2.63
N LEU A 40 -0.91 17.08 1.82
CA LEU A 40 -0.75 17.93 0.64
C LEU A 40 -0.38 19.37 1.01
N ASP A 41 -1.00 19.95 2.04
CA ASP A 41 -0.65 21.27 2.54
C ASP A 41 0.84 21.32 2.95
N GLN A 42 1.34 20.29 3.66
CA GLN A 42 2.75 20.21 4.04
C GLN A 42 3.67 20.02 2.83
N VAL A 43 3.30 19.18 1.88
CA VAL A 43 4.10 18.97 0.68
C VAL A 43 4.16 20.25 -0.16
N LEU A 44 3.03 20.87 -0.47
CA LEU A 44 2.95 22.01 -1.37
C LEU A 44 3.47 23.32 -0.76
N LEU A 45 3.20 23.55 0.53
CA LEU A 45 3.50 24.85 1.17
C LEU A 45 4.81 24.84 1.96
N ARG A 46 5.30 23.65 2.38
CA ARG A 46 6.52 23.54 3.18
C ARG A 46 7.68 22.86 2.45
N LEU A 47 7.43 21.75 1.76
CA LEU A 47 8.51 20.95 1.17
C LEU A 47 8.88 21.40 -0.25
N VAL A 48 7.90 21.49 -1.15
CA VAL A 48 8.13 21.81 -2.57
C VAL A 48 8.84 23.16 -2.80
N PRO A 49 8.55 24.23 -2.04
CA PRO A 49 9.26 25.51 -2.21
C PRO A 49 10.77 25.45 -1.93
N HIS A 50 11.20 24.44 -1.15
CA HIS A 50 12.61 24.24 -0.79
C HIS A 50 13.27 23.11 -1.58
N ASP A 51 12.47 22.14 -2.05
CA ASP A 51 12.96 21.02 -2.84
C ASP A 51 11.84 20.47 -3.72
N ALA A 52 11.93 20.74 -5.01
CA ALA A 52 10.96 20.31 -6.03
C ALA A 52 10.82 18.77 -6.13
N ASP A 53 11.81 17.99 -5.64
CA ASP A 53 11.76 16.52 -5.61
C ASP A 53 10.62 15.97 -4.76
N PHE A 54 10.01 16.79 -3.91
CA PHE A 54 8.80 16.41 -3.18
C PHE A 54 7.51 16.50 -4.00
N TYR A 55 7.51 17.25 -5.13
CA TYR A 55 6.31 17.47 -5.94
C TYR A 55 5.63 16.17 -6.44
N PRO A 56 6.35 15.12 -6.87
CA PRO A 56 5.74 13.84 -7.27
C PRO A 56 4.89 13.17 -6.19
N ALA A 57 5.06 13.52 -4.91
CA ALA A 57 4.21 13.03 -3.84
C ALA A 57 2.75 13.51 -3.99
N VAL A 58 2.51 14.68 -4.59
CA VAL A 58 1.18 15.27 -4.72
C VAL A 58 0.22 14.39 -5.53
N PRO A 59 0.50 14.07 -6.81
CA PRO A 59 -0.38 13.20 -7.59
C PRO A 59 -0.42 11.78 -7.04
N ILE A 60 0.68 11.23 -6.52
CA ILE A 60 0.72 9.88 -5.96
C ILE A 60 -0.23 9.78 -4.75
N LEU A 61 -0.11 10.70 -3.79
CA LEU A 61 -0.99 10.70 -2.62
C LEU A 61 -2.45 10.92 -3.02
N SER A 62 -2.71 11.86 -3.93
CA SER A 62 -4.07 12.17 -4.40
C SER A 62 -4.74 10.93 -5.03
N VAL A 63 -4.04 10.22 -5.91
CA VAL A 63 -4.57 9.03 -6.57
C VAL A 63 -4.72 7.88 -5.58
N THR A 64 -3.72 7.62 -4.76
CA THR A 64 -3.73 6.45 -3.85
C THR A 64 -4.74 6.61 -2.71
N PHE A 65 -4.86 7.79 -2.11
CA PHE A 65 -5.87 8.04 -1.09
C PHE A 65 -7.29 7.97 -1.67
N SER A 66 -7.50 8.51 -2.88
CA SER A 66 -8.78 8.40 -3.57
C SER A 66 -9.16 6.94 -3.86
N ALA A 67 -8.21 6.14 -4.32
CA ALA A 67 -8.42 4.71 -4.55
C ALA A 67 -8.78 3.97 -3.25
N TRP A 68 -8.09 4.26 -2.15
CA TRP A 68 -8.39 3.67 -0.85
C TRP A 68 -9.78 4.10 -0.33
N ILE A 69 -10.16 5.38 -0.48
CA ILE A 69 -11.48 5.87 -0.08
C ILE A 69 -12.58 5.13 -0.83
N ILE A 70 -12.42 4.95 -2.16
CA ILE A 70 -13.35 4.16 -2.98
C ILE A 70 -13.41 2.72 -2.45
N ALA A 71 -12.26 2.11 -2.19
CA ALA A 71 -12.19 0.75 -1.67
C ALA A 71 -12.87 0.62 -0.28
N PHE A 72 -12.76 1.63 0.60
CA PHE A 72 -13.45 1.64 1.89
C PHE A 72 -14.96 1.63 1.73
N VAL A 73 -15.50 2.48 0.84
CA VAL A 73 -16.94 2.55 0.60
C VAL A 73 -17.47 1.20 0.08
N PHE A 74 -16.78 0.59 -0.90
CA PHE A 74 -17.17 -0.73 -1.42
C PHE A 74 -17.03 -1.84 -0.37
N ALA A 75 -15.92 -1.87 0.38
CA ALA A 75 -15.70 -2.84 1.44
C ALA A 75 -16.77 -2.71 2.53
N GLY A 76 -17.09 -1.47 2.92
CA GLY A 76 -18.13 -1.20 3.90
C GLY A 76 -19.51 -1.64 3.43
N ALA A 77 -19.91 -1.31 2.21
CA ALA A 77 -21.16 -1.75 1.62
C ALA A 77 -21.26 -3.28 1.58
N LEU A 78 -20.18 -3.95 1.15
CA LEU A 78 -20.16 -5.41 1.10
C LEU A 78 -20.25 -6.04 2.49
N LEU A 79 -19.58 -5.48 3.51
CA LEU A 79 -19.72 -5.95 4.89
C LEU A 79 -21.15 -5.87 5.41
N LEU A 80 -21.89 -4.80 5.10
CA LEU A 80 -23.31 -4.67 5.46
C LEU A 80 -24.15 -5.78 4.79
N VAL A 81 -23.93 -6.04 3.50
CA VAL A 81 -24.63 -7.11 2.78
C VAL A 81 -24.28 -8.49 3.33
N LEU A 82 -23.01 -8.71 3.69
CA LEU A 82 -22.54 -9.99 4.25
C LEU A 82 -23.01 -10.26 5.67
N SER A 83 -23.46 -9.26 6.42
CA SER A 83 -23.78 -9.38 7.85
C SER A 83 -24.82 -10.48 8.12
N LYS A 84 -25.88 -10.59 7.30
CA LYS A 84 -26.87 -11.66 7.39
C LYS A 84 -26.24 -13.04 7.16
N LYS A 85 -25.37 -13.18 6.14
CA LYS A 85 -24.70 -14.45 5.83
C LYS A 85 -23.70 -14.86 6.91
N LEU A 86 -23.07 -13.90 7.56
CA LEU A 86 -22.22 -14.13 8.73
C LEU A 86 -23.04 -14.67 9.91
N TYR A 87 -24.22 -14.11 10.17
CA TYR A 87 -25.13 -14.59 11.19
C TYR A 87 -25.65 -16.00 10.90
N GLU A 88 -25.93 -16.30 9.63
CA GLU A 88 -26.30 -17.65 9.17
C GLU A 88 -25.11 -18.66 9.27
N GLY A 89 -23.89 -18.19 9.45
CA GLY A 89 -22.69 -19.04 9.62
C GLY A 89 -22.05 -19.47 8.30
N ALA A 90 -22.27 -18.76 7.21
CA ALA A 90 -21.67 -19.04 5.91
C ALA A 90 -20.13 -18.83 5.95
N LYS A 91 -19.36 -19.89 5.72
CA LYS A 91 -17.88 -19.86 5.77
C LYS A 91 -17.27 -18.89 4.77
N TRP A 92 -17.83 -18.85 3.56
CA TRP A 92 -17.36 -17.94 2.52
C TRP A 92 -17.59 -16.47 2.89
N ALA A 93 -18.70 -16.15 3.57
CA ALA A 93 -18.99 -14.79 4.00
C ALA A 93 -17.98 -14.29 5.04
N ARG A 94 -17.54 -15.17 5.95
CA ARG A 94 -16.47 -14.87 6.92
C ARG A 94 -15.15 -14.61 6.19
N ALA A 95 -14.77 -15.45 5.23
CA ALA A 95 -13.56 -15.27 4.44
C ALA A 95 -13.60 -13.95 3.65
N ALA A 96 -14.73 -13.64 3.02
CA ALA A 96 -14.93 -12.37 2.33
C ALA A 96 -14.82 -11.17 3.29
N ALA A 97 -15.47 -11.23 4.46
CA ALA A 97 -15.40 -10.16 5.47
C ALA A 97 -13.95 -9.95 5.97
N LEU A 98 -13.17 -11.03 6.13
CA LEU A 98 -11.75 -10.95 6.48
C LEU A 98 -10.98 -10.17 5.41
N GLY A 99 -11.21 -10.46 4.12
CA GLY A 99 -10.62 -9.71 3.01
C GLY A 99 -11.03 -8.23 3.02
N MET A 100 -12.32 -7.95 3.31
CA MET A 100 -12.82 -6.57 3.38
C MET A 100 -12.18 -5.76 4.52
N PHE A 101 -11.85 -6.37 5.64
CA PHE A 101 -11.11 -5.71 6.73
C PHE A 101 -9.60 -5.66 6.48
N ALA A 102 -9.05 -6.55 5.67
CA ALA A 102 -7.64 -6.48 5.27
C ALA A 102 -7.35 -5.22 4.44
N ILE A 103 -8.27 -4.81 3.55
CA ILE A 103 -8.12 -3.60 2.73
C ILE A 103 -7.84 -2.36 3.57
N PRO A 104 -8.72 -1.93 4.51
CA PRO A 104 -8.47 -0.74 5.31
C PRO A 104 -7.32 -0.91 6.31
N SER A 105 -6.99 -2.13 6.73
CA SER A 105 -5.80 -2.38 7.56
C SER A 105 -4.51 -2.08 6.80
N VAL A 106 -4.40 -2.54 5.55
CA VAL A 106 -3.26 -2.25 4.66
C VAL A 106 -3.25 -0.76 4.30
N ALA A 107 -4.39 -0.20 3.90
CA ALA A 107 -4.51 1.21 3.55
C ALA A 107 -4.14 2.13 4.71
N GLY A 108 -4.61 1.84 5.92
CA GLY A 108 -4.28 2.61 7.12
C GLY A 108 -2.77 2.64 7.38
N MET A 109 -2.08 1.51 7.22
CA MET A 109 -0.62 1.46 7.32
C MET A 109 0.05 2.32 6.24
N THR A 110 -0.39 2.22 4.99
CA THR A 110 0.18 3.00 3.88
C THR A 110 -0.09 4.51 4.00
N MET A 111 -1.18 4.91 4.66
CA MET A 111 -1.48 6.33 4.93
C MET A 111 -0.64 6.90 6.08
N MET A 112 -0.22 6.06 7.04
CA MET A 112 0.61 6.51 8.17
C MET A 112 2.05 6.81 7.76
N ILE A 113 2.64 6.02 6.86
CA ILE A 113 4.04 6.19 6.47
C ILE A 113 4.31 7.55 5.81
N PRO A 114 3.52 8.02 4.81
CA PRO A 114 3.67 9.37 4.27
C PRO A 114 3.52 10.47 5.33
N TRP A 115 2.68 10.27 6.35
CA TRP A 115 2.57 11.22 7.45
C TRP A 115 3.89 11.38 8.19
N PHE A 116 4.54 10.29 8.57
CA PHE A 116 5.82 10.37 9.26
C PHE A 116 6.91 10.94 8.35
N VAL A 117 6.93 10.57 7.08
CA VAL A 117 7.97 10.98 6.14
C VAL A 117 7.77 12.41 5.60
N LEU A 118 6.54 12.82 5.30
CA LEU A 118 6.26 14.10 4.63
C LEU A 118 5.76 15.18 5.59
N VAL A 119 5.01 14.80 6.64
CA VAL A 119 4.41 15.77 7.56
C VAL A 119 5.31 16.04 8.76
N LEU A 120 5.82 14.98 9.42
CA LEU A 120 6.57 15.10 10.67
C LEU A 120 8.09 15.10 10.49
N SER A 121 8.62 14.67 9.35
CA SER A 121 10.07 14.70 9.13
C SER A 121 10.57 16.14 8.90
N GLU A 122 11.78 16.38 9.39
CA GLU A 122 12.50 17.64 9.21
C GLU A 122 13.65 17.44 8.22
N TYR A 123 13.90 18.44 7.40
CA TYR A 123 14.92 18.44 6.36
C TYR A 123 15.74 19.74 6.46
N PRO A 124 16.46 19.95 7.59
CA PRO A 124 17.22 21.20 7.81
C PRO A 124 18.33 21.40 6.77
N GLU A 125 18.89 20.31 6.26
CA GLU A 125 19.91 20.32 5.21
C GLU A 125 19.40 20.89 3.88
N LYS A 126 18.07 20.90 3.69
CA LYS A 126 17.39 21.47 2.51
C LYS A 126 16.80 22.86 2.79
N GLY A 127 17.03 23.43 3.96
CA GLY A 127 16.47 24.70 4.38
C GLY A 127 14.95 24.67 4.62
N VAL A 128 14.36 23.49 4.72
CA VAL A 128 12.91 23.32 4.98
C VAL A 128 12.59 23.79 6.40
N PRO A 129 11.60 24.66 6.61
CA PRO A 129 11.14 25.06 7.93
C PRO A 129 10.63 23.88 8.75
N ALA A 130 10.77 23.96 10.08
CA ALA A 130 10.18 22.97 10.98
C ALA A 130 8.66 22.85 10.76
N HIS A 131 8.15 21.64 10.90
CA HIS A 131 6.71 21.41 10.79
C HIS A 131 5.95 22.02 11.96
N THR A 132 4.75 22.51 11.69
CA THR A 132 3.84 23.04 12.72
C THR A 132 2.75 22.04 13.13
N VAL A 133 2.66 20.94 12.41
CA VAL A 133 1.66 19.89 12.66
C VAL A 133 2.10 19.04 13.85
N THR A 134 1.20 18.84 14.77
CA THR A 134 1.43 18.00 15.95
C THR A 134 0.45 16.83 15.97
N GLY A 135 0.87 15.71 16.52
CA GLY A 135 0.01 14.55 16.74
C GLY A 135 0.00 13.52 15.61
N MET A 136 -0.90 12.56 15.77
CA MET A 136 -1.05 11.43 14.85
C MET A 136 -1.97 11.77 13.67
N PRO A 137 -1.85 11.05 12.54
CA PRO A 137 -2.70 11.30 11.38
C PRO A 137 -4.18 11.04 11.72
N PRO A 138 -5.12 11.83 11.19
CA PRO A 138 -6.55 11.57 11.31
C PRO A 138 -6.97 10.18 10.81
N SER A 139 -6.21 9.56 9.91
CA SER A 139 -6.41 8.20 9.42
C SER A 139 -5.94 7.09 10.36
N MET A 140 -5.27 7.40 11.46
CA MET A 140 -4.80 6.40 12.43
C MET A 140 -5.90 5.44 12.92
N PRO A 141 -7.13 5.90 13.23
CA PRO A 141 -8.21 5.00 13.61
C PRO A 141 -8.57 3.98 12.52
N ILE A 142 -8.36 4.29 11.23
CA ILE A 142 -8.63 3.35 10.13
C ILE A 142 -7.79 2.08 10.32
N LEU A 143 -6.51 2.23 10.62
CA LEU A 143 -5.62 1.09 10.89
C LEU A 143 -6.08 0.27 12.10
N PHE A 144 -6.25 0.92 13.24
CA PHE A 144 -6.48 0.18 14.50
C PHE A 144 -7.87 -0.46 14.57
N VAL A 145 -8.92 0.24 14.14
CA VAL A 145 -10.29 -0.30 14.10
C VAL A 145 -10.37 -1.46 13.12
N SER A 146 -9.75 -1.31 11.94
CA SER A 146 -9.77 -2.38 10.94
C SER A 146 -8.96 -3.59 11.36
N LEU A 147 -7.80 -3.41 11.98
CA LEU A 147 -7.02 -4.51 12.55
C LEU A 147 -7.79 -5.25 13.66
N LEU A 148 -8.45 -4.52 14.54
CA LEU A 148 -9.28 -5.14 15.58
C LEU A 148 -10.35 -6.04 14.95
N PHE A 149 -11.11 -5.51 13.98
CA PHE A 149 -12.17 -6.26 13.31
C PHE A 149 -11.62 -7.41 12.46
N TYR A 150 -10.48 -7.20 11.80
CA TYR A 150 -9.77 -8.24 11.07
C TYR A 150 -9.42 -9.44 11.97
N PHE A 151 -8.83 -9.18 13.14
CA PHE A 151 -8.47 -10.25 14.07
C PHE A 151 -9.71 -10.90 14.71
N ILE A 152 -10.78 -10.17 14.98
CA ILE A 152 -12.04 -10.77 15.40
C ILE A 152 -12.54 -11.75 14.35
N MET A 153 -12.56 -11.37 13.07
CA MET A 153 -12.98 -12.25 11.97
C MET A 153 -12.03 -13.45 11.80
N LEU A 154 -10.71 -13.24 11.95
CA LEU A 154 -9.72 -14.29 11.82
C LEU A 154 -9.85 -15.36 12.92
N LEU A 155 -10.10 -14.93 14.15
CA LEU A 155 -10.05 -15.78 15.34
C LEU A 155 -11.42 -16.31 15.81
N ALA A 156 -12.51 -15.87 15.17
CA ALA A 156 -13.88 -16.27 15.50
C ALA A 156 -14.22 -17.65 14.96
N ASP A 157 -13.47 -18.67 15.34
CA ASP A 157 -13.76 -20.09 15.06
C ASP A 157 -13.52 -20.97 16.29
N GLN A 158 -13.94 -22.22 16.21
CA GLN A 158 -13.74 -23.21 17.28
C GLN A 158 -12.39 -23.93 17.20
N ASP A 159 -11.43 -23.35 16.50
CA ASP A 159 -10.10 -23.92 16.39
C ASP A 159 -9.36 -23.89 17.73
N THR A 160 -8.39 -24.78 17.91
CA THR A 160 -7.54 -24.79 19.10
C THR A 160 -6.75 -23.50 19.23
N LEU A 161 -6.42 -23.10 20.46
CA LEU A 161 -5.63 -21.89 20.69
C LEU A 161 -4.30 -21.92 19.91
N LYS A 162 -3.64 -23.09 19.84
CA LYS A 162 -2.43 -23.29 19.05
C LYS A 162 -2.63 -22.95 17.58
N ASN A 163 -3.69 -23.48 16.96
CA ASN A 163 -3.98 -23.22 15.56
C ASN A 163 -4.35 -21.75 15.31
N LYS A 164 -5.07 -21.13 16.24
CA LYS A 164 -5.38 -19.69 16.17
C LYS A 164 -4.10 -18.86 16.18
N MET A 165 -3.18 -19.12 17.11
CA MET A 165 -1.90 -18.41 17.17
C MET A 165 -1.04 -18.66 15.93
N LEU A 166 -1.01 -19.89 15.42
CA LEU A 166 -0.31 -20.18 14.17
C LEU A 166 -0.92 -19.48 12.95
N LYS A 167 -2.25 -19.27 12.91
CA LYS A 167 -2.89 -18.49 11.83
C LYS A 167 -2.52 -17.00 11.89
N VAL A 168 -2.38 -16.42 13.07
CA VAL A 168 -2.04 -15.01 13.23
C VAL A 168 -0.76 -14.65 12.47
N VAL A 169 0.26 -15.50 12.50
CA VAL A 169 1.57 -15.21 11.91
C VAL A 169 1.47 -14.96 10.39
N PRO A 170 1.04 -15.92 9.55
CA PRO A 170 0.99 -15.68 8.09
C PRO A 170 -0.01 -14.60 7.71
N TYR A 171 -1.17 -14.50 8.38
CA TYR A 171 -2.16 -13.47 8.06
C TYR A 171 -1.73 -12.05 8.44
N THR A 172 -0.95 -11.88 9.51
CA THR A 172 -0.34 -10.60 9.88
C THR A 172 0.78 -10.24 8.89
N LEU A 173 1.65 -11.19 8.56
CA LEU A 173 2.72 -10.96 7.59
C LEU A 173 2.17 -10.60 6.21
N LEU A 174 1.09 -11.23 5.75
CA LEU A 174 0.43 -10.86 4.50
C LEU A 174 0.01 -9.38 4.49
N GLY A 175 -0.59 -8.91 5.58
CA GLY A 175 -0.98 -7.50 5.71
C GLY A 175 0.24 -6.56 5.73
N ILE A 176 1.25 -6.87 6.54
CA ILE A 176 2.46 -6.06 6.65
C ILE A 176 3.19 -5.99 5.31
N VAL A 177 3.41 -7.14 4.66
CA VAL A 177 4.11 -7.20 3.37
C VAL A 177 3.29 -6.46 2.30
N SER A 178 1.96 -6.66 2.25
CA SER A 178 1.10 -5.94 1.31
C SER A 178 1.26 -4.42 1.44
N GLY A 179 1.24 -3.90 2.66
CA GLY A 179 1.43 -2.46 2.90
C GLY A 179 2.84 -1.99 2.55
N MET A 180 3.87 -2.73 2.94
CA MET A 180 5.27 -2.35 2.67
C MET A 180 5.57 -2.34 1.17
N VAL A 181 5.15 -3.38 0.44
CA VAL A 181 5.39 -3.43 -1.01
C VAL A 181 4.52 -2.42 -1.77
N PHE A 182 3.33 -2.10 -1.28
CA PHE A 182 2.53 -1.00 -1.82
C PHE A 182 3.28 0.34 -1.69
N MET A 183 3.90 0.61 -0.55
CA MET A 183 4.72 1.81 -0.34
C MET A 183 5.94 1.86 -1.27
N ASN A 184 6.63 0.74 -1.43
CA ASN A 184 7.73 0.64 -2.39
C ASN A 184 7.24 0.82 -3.82
N GLY A 185 6.02 0.34 -4.14
CA GLY A 185 5.33 0.62 -5.40
C GLY A 185 5.10 2.10 -5.64
N GLN A 186 4.63 2.84 -4.62
CA GLN A 186 4.50 4.31 -4.69
C GLN A 186 5.85 4.98 -4.94
N HIS A 187 6.89 4.52 -4.27
CA HIS A 187 8.23 5.05 -4.45
C HIS A 187 8.74 4.80 -5.88
N GLY A 188 8.51 3.61 -6.44
CA GLY A 188 8.83 3.31 -7.84
C GLY A 188 8.01 4.16 -8.83
N ALA A 189 6.70 4.28 -8.63
CA ALA A 189 5.81 5.09 -9.48
C ALA A 189 6.17 6.59 -9.48
N ARG A 190 6.82 7.08 -8.43
CA ARG A 190 7.34 8.44 -8.34
C ARG A 190 8.22 8.79 -9.55
N TYR A 191 9.01 7.83 -10.06
CA TYR A 191 9.87 8.07 -11.21
C TYR A 191 9.11 8.29 -12.52
N PHE A 192 7.88 7.81 -12.62
CA PHE A 192 7.02 8.10 -13.76
C PHE A 192 6.47 9.54 -13.73
N ILE A 193 6.31 10.08 -12.52
CA ILE A 193 5.76 11.43 -12.30
C ILE A 193 6.89 12.43 -12.13
N HIS A 194 8.09 11.96 -11.85
CA HIS A 194 9.27 12.81 -11.71
C HIS A 194 9.56 13.48 -13.04
N ILE A 195 9.22 14.75 -13.10
CA ILE A 195 9.65 15.62 -14.20
C ILE A 195 11.14 15.83 -13.95
N PRO A 196 12.02 15.49 -14.89
CA PRO A 196 13.38 15.97 -14.83
C PRO A 196 13.25 17.48 -14.80
N GLY A 197 13.52 18.06 -13.62
CA GLY A 197 13.45 19.49 -13.45
C GLY A 197 14.46 20.08 -14.43
N GLU A 198 14.00 20.66 -15.50
CA GLU A 198 14.74 21.75 -16.12
C GLU A 198 14.79 22.84 -15.07
N PHE A 199 15.69 22.69 -14.12
CA PHE A 199 16.15 23.81 -13.33
C PHE A 199 16.90 24.72 -14.30
N VAL A 200 16.18 25.65 -14.88
CA VAL A 200 16.79 26.69 -15.68
C VAL A 200 17.49 27.60 -14.68
N THR A 201 18.77 27.43 -14.55
CA THR A 201 19.62 28.40 -13.87
C THR A 201 19.71 29.59 -14.81
N ASP A 202 19.06 30.71 -14.47
CA ASP A 202 19.20 31.93 -15.23
C ASP A 202 20.64 32.48 -15.13
N ALA A 203 20.93 33.48 -15.94
CA ALA A 203 22.26 34.11 -15.97
C ALA A 203 22.68 34.74 -14.62
N SER A 204 21.79 34.84 -13.64
CA SER A 204 22.06 35.35 -12.30
C SER A 204 22.33 34.23 -11.29
N GLY A 205 22.28 32.95 -11.72
CA GLY A 205 22.44 31.80 -10.84
C GLY A 205 21.19 31.43 -10.03
N LEU A 206 20.07 32.10 -10.30
CA LEU A 206 18.79 31.74 -9.69
C LEU A 206 18.22 30.51 -10.39
N ILE A 207 17.98 29.49 -9.59
CA ILE A 207 17.30 28.28 -10.05
C ILE A 207 15.80 28.59 -10.10
N SER A 208 15.28 28.86 -11.28
CA SER A 208 13.84 28.92 -11.51
C SER A 208 13.37 27.57 -11.97
N VAL A 209 12.40 26.99 -11.26
CA VAL A 209 11.56 25.95 -11.82
C VAL A 209 10.77 26.63 -12.93
N ASN A 210 10.94 26.16 -14.18
CA ASN A 210 10.16 26.68 -15.30
C ASN A 210 8.69 26.74 -14.88
N PRO A 211 8.06 27.93 -14.85
CA PRO A 211 6.76 28.08 -14.23
C PRO A 211 5.77 27.22 -14.97
N THR A 212 5.27 26.25 -14.26
CA THR A 212 4.18 25.37 -14.66
C THR A 212 4.49 24.31 -15.70
N PRO A 213 5.08 23.17 -15.31
CA PRO A 213 4.55 21.97 -15.90
C PRO A 213 3.06 21.92 -15.50
N PRO A 214 2.15 21.66 -16.44
CA PRO A 214 0.77 21.42 -16.08
C PRO A 214 0.74 20.33 -15.01
N PRO A 215 -0.10 20.42 -13.97
CA PRO A 215 -0.01 19.63 -12.73
C PRO A 215 -0.10 18.11 -12.88
N PHE A 216 -0.17 17.61 -14.10
CA PHE A 216 -0.35 16.19 -14.42
C PHE A 216 0.40 15.72 -15.68
N THR A 217 1.40 16.44 -16.15
CA THR A 217 2.21 15.90 -17.25
C THR A 217 3.13 14.83 -16.72
N SER A 218 2.89 13.59 -17.14
CA SER A 218 3.89 12.55 -16.98
C SER A 218 5.15 12.96 -17.77
N PRO A 219 6.35 12.55 -17.37
CA PRO A 219 7.55 12.72 -18.18
C PRO A 219 7.36 12.24 -19.61
N LEU A 220 6.58 11.14 -19.79
CA LEU A 220 6.21 10.63 -21.10
C LEU A 220 5.43 11.65 -21.93
N ALA A 221 4.45 12.33 -21.33
CA ALA A 221 3.68 13.38 -22.04
C ALA A 221 4.57 14.57 -22.41
N HIS A 222 5.50 14.97 -21.52
CA HIS A 222 6.45 16.04 -21.81
C HIS A 222 7.36 15.69 -23.02
N TYR A 223 7.88 14.47 -23.07
CA TYR A 223 8.68 14.02 -24.20
C TYR A 223 7.86 13.86 -25.49
N ILE A 224 6.64 13.37 -25.41
CA ILE A 224 5.75 13.23 -26.58
C ILE A 224 5.40 14.62 -27.15
N THR A 225 5.20 15.63 -26.33
CA THR A 225 4.88 16.99 -26.79
C THR A 225 6.10 17.76 -27.32
N ASN A 226 7.30 17.34 -26.97
CA ASN A 226 8.56 17.95 -27.43
C ASN A 226 9.36 17.00 -28.37
N LEU A 227 8.68 16.19 -29.14
CA LEU A 227 9.32 15.25 -30.09
C LEU A 227 10.28 15.92 -31.07
N ASP A 228 10.05 17.19 -31.40
CA ASP A 228 10.92 17.97 -32.29
C ASP A 228 12.32 18.22 -31.70
N HIS A 229 12.48 18.08 -30.40
CA HIS A 229 13.75 18.22 -29.68
C HIS A 229 14.39 16.88 -29.30
N LEU A 230 13.79 15.76 -29.65
CA LEU A 230 14.36 14.44 -29.48
C LEU A 230 15.46 14.22 -30.52
N ASP A 231 16.67 14.64 -30.21
CA ASP A 231 17.82 14.16 -30.94
C ASP A 231 18.15 12.73 -30.48
N TRP A 232 17.79 11.77 -31.31
CA TRP A 232 18.09 10.36 -31.09
C TRP A 232 19.60 10.07 -30.92
N ARG A 233 20.45 11.02 -31.27
CA ARG A 233 21.90 10.95 -31.12
C ARG A 233 22.39 11.35 -29.76
N THR A 234 21.57 12.12 -29.02
CA THR A 234 21.82 12.50 -27.64
C THR A 234 21.09 11.60 -26.65
N PHE A 235 20.78 10.37 -27.01
CA PHE A 235 20.39 9.31 -26.08
C PHE A 235 21.48 8.97 -25.03
N ASP A 236 22.53 9.74 -24.96
CA ASP A 236 23.33 10.00 -23.76
C ASP A 236 22.48 10.55 -22.58
N MET A 237 21.23 10.77 -22.85
CA MET A 237 20.20 11.04 -21.84
C MET A 237 19.87 9.84 -20.95
N LEU A 238 20.51 8.74 -21.14
CA LEU A 238 20.56 7.64 -20.20
C LEU A 238 21.55 7.95 -19.04
N SER A 239 21.86 9.24 -18.82
CA SER A 239 22.51 9.67 -17.59
C SER A 239 21.65 9.26 -16.41
N ASP A 240 22.24 8.98 -15.25
CA ASP A 240 21.58 8.54 -14.01
C ASP A 240 20.40 9.46 -13.57
N LYS A 241 20.28 10.62 -14.17
CA LYS A 241 19.23 11.63 -13.91
C LYS A 241 18.10 11.59 -14.94
N ALA A 242 18.25 10.87 -16.06
CA ALA A 242 17.18 10.80 -17.05
C ALA A 242 16.07 9.85 -16.60
N VAL A 243 14.82 10.27 -16.77
CA VAL A 243 13.64 9.48 -16.45
C VAL A 243 13.63 8.12 -17.15
N TYR A 244 14.29 8.02 -18.29
CA TYR A 244 14.39 6.78 -19.09
C TYR A 244 15.71 6.05 -18.94
N SER A 245 16.50 6.34 -17.90
CA SER A 245 17.66 5.49 -17.62
C SER A 245 17.18 4.05 -17.36
N PRO A 246 18.00 3.03 -17.68
CA PRO A 246 17.67 1.64 -17.35
C PRO A 246 17.33 1.44 -15.88
N GLN A 247 17.99 2.18 -14.99
CA GLN A 247 17.75 2.15 -13.54
C GLN A 247 16.35 2.71 -13.20
N THR A 248 16.00 3.85 -13.78
CA THR A 248 14.68 4.47 -13.58
C THR A 248 13.56 3.59 -14.13
N LEU A 249 13.73 3.01 -15.30
CA LEU A 249 12.76 2.05 -15.87
C LEU A 249 12.62 0.81 -15.00
N ALA A 250 13.71 0.27 -14.47
CA ALA A 250 13.67 -0.88 -13.56
C ALA A 250 12.88 -0.56 -12.29
N LEU A 251 13.05 0.63 -11.72
CA LEU A 251 12.29 1.08 -10.55
C LEU A 251 10.81 1.31 -10.88
N LEU A 252 10.50 1.88 -12.03
CA LEU A 252 9.14 2.12 -12.48
C LEU A 252 8.39 0.81 -12.70
N LEU A 253 8.95 -0.10 -13.49
CA LEU A 253 8.35 -1.41 -13.76
C LEU A 253 8.23 -2.23 -12.48
N GLY A 254 9.29 -2.19 -11.65
CA GLY A 254 9.27 -2.79 -10.32
C GLY A 254 8.16 -2.21 -9.44
N GLY A 255 7.96 -0.89 -9.46
CA GLY A 255 6.89 -0.21 -8.73
C GLY A 255 5.50 -0.70 -9.12
N PHE A 256 5.21 -0.81 -10.43
CA PHE A 256 3.94 -1.36 -10.91
C PHE A 256 3.75 -2.83 -10.51
N LEU A 257 4.81 -3.64 -10.61
CA LEU A 257 4.76 -5.03 -10.18
C LEU A 257 4.44 -5.14 -8.68
N LEU A 258 5.04 -4.28 -7.85
CA LEU A 258 4.78 -4.25 -6.41
C LEU A 258 3.33 -3.84 -6.09
N TYR A 259 2.73 -2.91 -6.83
CA TYR A 259 1.30 -2.60 -6.69
C TYR A 259 0.42 -3.82 -7.00
N ILE A 260 0.67 -4.48 -8.13
CA ILE A 260 -0.08 -5.69 -8.51
C ILE A 260 0.10 -6.77 -7.45
N ALA A 261 1.32 -7.02 -7.01
CA ALA A 261 1.61 -8.02 -5.99
C ALA A 261 0.94 -7.70 -4.64
N SER A 262 0.89 -6.42 -4.23
CA SER A 262 0.16 -6.00 -3.03
C SER A 262 -1.32 -6.36 -3.11
N VAL A 263 -1.96 -6.09 -4.25
CA VAL A 263 -3.37 -6.48 -4.48
C VAL A 263 -3.55 -7.99 -4.43
N LEU A 264 -2.66 -8.75 -5.07
CA LEU A 264 -2.70 -10.21 -5.06
C LEU A 264 -2.51 -10.79 -3.64
N LEU A 265 -1.63 -10.21 -2.83
CA LEU A 265 -1.47 -10.58 -1.42
C LEU A 265 -2.75 -10.33 -0.63
N ILE A 266 -3.41 -9.19 -0.80
CA ILE A 266 -4.70 -8.90 -0.14
C ILE A 266 -5.78 -9.90 -0.59
N VAL A 267 -5.90 -10.17 -1.90
CA VAL A 267 -6.88 -11.12 -2.45
C VAL A 267 -6.59 -12.56 -1.99
N SER A 268 -5.33 -12.90 -1.75
CA SER A 268 -4.97 -14.23 -1.25
C SER A 268 -5.51 -14.50 0.16
N ILE A 269 -5.73 -13.48 0.98
CA ILE A 269 -6.22 -13.59 2.36
C ILE A 269 -7.57 -14.33 2.43
N PRO A 270 -8.66 -13.85 1.78
CA PRO A 270 -9.94 -14.56 1.80
C PRO A 270 -9.86 -15.94 1.14
N LEU A 271 -9.07 -16.11 0.09
CA LEU A 271 -8.90 -17.41 -0.56
C LEU A 271 -8.25 -18.45 0.38
N MET A 272 -7.19 -18.06 1.09
CA MET A 272 -6.57 -18.92 2.09
C MET A 272 -7.46 -19.15 3.31
N ALA A 273 -8.29 -18.18 3.69
CA ALA A 273 -9.28 -18.38 4.75
C ALA A 273 -10.33 -19.45 4.38
N MET A 274 -10.61 -19.61 3.08
CA MET A 274 -11.40 -20.73 2.54
C MET A 274 -10.57 -22.01 2.30
N LYS A 275 -9.28 -22.01 2.67
CA LYS A 275 -8.33 -23.11 2.40
C LYS A 275 -8.13 -23.42 0.91
N ASN A 276 -8.32 -22.44 0.06
CA ASN A 276 -8.16 -22.59 -1.38
C ASN A 276 -6.67 -22.56 -1.75
N LYS A 277 -6.21 -23.59 -2.49
CA LYS A 277 -4.82 -23.70 -2.97
C LYS A 277 -4.40 -22.51 -3.84
N VAL A 278 -5.32 -21.96 -4.63
CA VAL A 278 -5.04 -20.77 -5.48
C VAL A 278 -4.57 -19.58 -4.63
N GLY A 279 -5.22 -19.33 -3.48
CA GLY A 279 -4.81 -18.26 -2.58
C GLY A 279 -3.38 -18.44 -2.06
N TRP A 280 -3.00 -19.67 -1.71
CA TRP A 280 -1.64 -19.97 -1.28
C TRP A 280 -0.61 -19.78 -2.41
N TYR A 281 -0.91 -20.25 -3.63
CA TYR A 281 -0.03 -20.03 -4.79
C TYR A 281 0.11 -18.55 -5.12
N MET A 282 -0.98 -17.78 -5.08
CA MET A 282 -0.95 -16.33 -5.29
C MET A 282 -0.06 -15.63 -4.26
N ALA A 283 -0.25 -15.94 -2.97
CA ALA A 283 0.56 -15.37 -1.90
C ALA A 283 2.06 -15.72 -2.05
N THR A 284 2.36 -16.99 -2.35
CA THR A 284 3.74 -17.47 -2.50
C THR A 284 4.42 -16.83 -3.72
N ALA A 285 3.74 -16.79 -4.87
CA ALA A 285 4.27 -16.16 -6.08
C ALA A 285 4.48 -14.65 -5.88
N SER A 286 3.51 -13.97 -5.25
CA SER A 286 3.63 -12.54 -4.93
C SER A 286 4.77 -12.28 -3.94
N ALA A 287 4.93 -13.10 -2.89
CA ALA A 287 6.01 -12.95 -1.93
C ALA A 287 7.40 -13.14 -2.59
N LEU A 288 7.52 -14.12 -3.50
CA LEU A 288 8.75 -14.33 -4.27
C LEU A 288 9.04 -13.13 -5.20
N ALA A 289 8.06 -12.72 -5.98
CA ALA A 289 8.22 -11.61 -6.92
C ALA A 289 8.57 -10.30 -6.19
N THR A 290 7.90 -10.01 -5.07
CA THR A 290 8.17 -8.81 -4.27
C THR A 290 9.53 -8.85 -3.60
N ALA A 291 10.01 -10.01 -3.15
CA ALA A 291 11.37 -10.15 -2.62
C ALA A 291 12.41 -9.79 -3.70
N VAL A 292 12.29 -10.41 -4.88
CA VAL A 292 13.23 -10.17 -6.00
C VAL A 292 13.24 -8.70 -6.41
N VAL A 293 12.06 -8.11 -6.65
CA VAL A 293 11.94 -6.71 -7.11
C VAL A 293 12.42 -5.72 -6.04
N SER A 294 12.11 -5.99 -4.77
CA SER A 294 12.56 -5.11 -3.69
C SER A 294 14.08 -5.17 -3.52
N PHE A 295 14.71 -6.34 -3.59
CA PHE A 295 16.17 -6.41 -3.56
C PHE A 295 16.80 -5.75 -4.79
N GLN A 296 16.21 -5.91 -5.98
CA GLN A 296 16.65 -5.19 -7.18
C GLN A 296 16.56 -3.67 -6.98
N GLY A 297 15.43 -3.18 -6.44
CA GLY A 297 15.26 -1.76 -6.12
C GLY A 297 16.29 -1.25 -5.10
N PHE A 298 16.63 -2.08 -4.10
CA PHE A 298 17.70 -1.77 -3.15
C PHE A 298 19.07 -1.65 -3.82
N VAL A 299 19.42 -2.57 -4.71
CA VAL A 299 20.69 -2.51 -5.47
C VAL A 299 20.77 -1.22 -6.29
N VAL A 300 19.67 -0.80 -6.91
CA VAL A 300 19.63 0.40 -7.75
C VAL A 300 19.67 1.69 -6.94
N ARG A 301 18.98 1.74 -5.77
CA ARG A 301 18.79 2.97 -5.00
C ARG A 301 19.52 3.03 -3.68
N SER A 302 20.00 1.91 -3.18
CA SER A 302 20.65 1.78 -1.84
C SER A 302 19.78 2.32 -0.69
N SER A 303 18.45 2.30 -0.84
CA SER A 303 17.54 2.83 0.16
C SER A 303 16.90 1.75 1.04
N THR A 304 16.79 2.05 2.33
CA THR A 304 16.45 1.07 3.37
C THR A 304 15.04 0.50 3.23
N GLU A 305 14.09 1.25 2.69
CA GLU A 305 12.71 0.79 2.47
C GLU A 305 12.64 -0.37 1.46
N TRP A 306 13.46 -0.34 0.42
CA TRP A 306 13.56 -1.43 -0.54
C TRP A 306 14.16 -2.69 0.10
N LEU A 307 15.20 -2.53 0.92
CA LEU A 307 15.78 -3.64 1.67
C LEU A 307 14.75 -4.25 2.64
N GLN A 308 14.03 -3.43 3.38
CA GLN A 308 12.98 -3.88 4.30
C GLN A 308 11.87 -4.63 3.56
N GLY A 309 11.43 -4.13 2.40
CA GLY A 309 10.46 -4.81 1.54
C GLY A 309 10.95 -6.19 1.09
N GLY A 310 12.20 -6.31 0.67
CA GLY A 310 12.82 -7.58 0.28
C GLY A 310 12.92 -8.57 1.43
N LEU A 311 13.38 -8.13 2.59
CA LEU A 311 13.49 -8.97 3.79
C LEU A 311 12.13 -9.46 4.28
N LEU A 312 11.15 -8.57 4.42
CA LEU A 312 9.80 -8.93 4.87
C LEU A 312 9.11 -9.89 3.91
N SER A 313 9.26 -9.67 2.59
CA SER A 313 8.73 -10.58 1.57
C SER A 313 9.40 -11.95 1.64
N SER A 314 10.70 -12.02 1.90
CA SER A 314 11.43 -13.27 2.10
C SER A 314 10.98 -14.01 3.34
N VAL A 315 10.75 -13.30 4.45
CA VAL A 315 10.20 -13.90 5.68
C VAL A 315 8.81 -14.46 5.43
N LEU A 316 7.94 -13.71 4.74
CA LEU A 316 6.61 -14.21 4.36
C LEU A 316 6.72 -15.46 3.51
N LEU A 317 7.59 -15.47 2.49
CA LEU A 317 7.80 -16.63 1.63
C LEU A 317 8.21 -17.88 2.44
N VAL A 318 9.18 -17.72 3.34
CA VAL A 318 9.62 -18.81 4.24
C VAL A 318 8.45 -19.32 5.09
N VAL A 319 7.69 -18.43 5.71
CA VAL A 319 6.54 -18.79 6.55
C VAL A 319 5.48 -19.56 5.74
N LEU A 320 5.17 -19.11 4.52
CA LEU A 320 4.20 -19.79 3.65
C LEU A 320 4.67 -21.20 3.23
N LEU A 321 5.97 -21.44 3.14
CA LEU A 321 6.55 -22.74 2.77
C LEU A 321 6.69 -23.71 3.95
N ILE A 322 6.72 -23.23 5.19
CA ILE A 322 6.81 -24.09 6.38
C ILE A 322 5.57 -25.00 6.46
N PRO A 323 5.73 -26.34 6.54
CA PRO A 323 4.61 -27.29 6.53
C PRO A 323 3.54 -27.03 7.59
N ALA A 324 3.95 -26.56 8.78
CA ALA A 324 3.03 -26.24 9.87
C ALA A 324 2.03 -25.14 9.49
N PHE A 325 2.48 -24.07 8.84
CA PHE A 325 1.63 -22.99 8.37
C PHE A 325 0.86 -23.39 7.10
N LYS A 326 1.54 -24.01 6.14
CA LYS A 326 0.92 -24.45 4.87
C LYS A 326 -0.30 -25.32 5.12
N ASN A 327 -0.20 -26.32 6.01
CA ASN A 327 -1.29 -27.24 6.34
C ASN A 327 -2.51 -26.57 7.01
N LEU A 328 -2.34 -25.35 7.55
CA LEU A 328 -3.44 -24.56 8.09
C LEU A 328 -4.14 -23.72 7.01
N LEU A 329 -3.40 -23.35 5.97
CA LEU A 329 -3.84 -22.39 4.94
C LEU A 329 -4.49 -23.08 3.74
N ILE A 330 -4.18 -24.37 3.51
CA ILE A 330 -4.73 -25.13 2.37
C ILE A 330 -5.34 -26.43 2.86
N GLU A 331 -6.32 -26.96 2.12
CA GLU A 331 -6.79 -28.33 2.34
C GLU A 331 -5.69 -29.33 1.99
N LYS A 332 -5.52 -30.33 2.84
CA LYS A 332 -4.69 -31.48 2.50
C LYS A 332 -5.34 -32.13 1.28
N GLY A 333 -4.69 -32.04 0.13
CA GLY A 333 -5.08 -32.82 -1.04
C GLY A 333 -4.97 -34.30 -0.71
N GLU A 334 -5.94 -35.05 -1.16
CA GLU A 334 -5.84 -36.49 -1.28
C GLU A 334 -4.67 -36.88 -2.16
#